data_cc3fa137f04649ab04a2c5d3e7cbd05f
#
_entry.id   cc3fa137f04649ab04a2c5d3e7cbd05f
#
_cell.length_a   1.000
_cell.length_b   1.000
_cell.length_c   1.000
_cell.angle_alpha   90.00
_cell.angle_beta   90.00
_cell.angle_gamma   90.00
#
_symmetry.space_group_name_H-M   'P 1'
#
loop_
_entity.id
_entity.type
_entity.pdbx_description
1 polymer ?
#
loop_
_entity_poly.entity_id
_entity_poly.type
_entity_poly.pdbx_seq_one_letter_code
_entity_poly.pdbx_strand_id
1 'polypeptide(L)'
;MPVSVLAKMIRIFSFDVDFQREVRRGDGFEVLYNQAFDVNGATVPITEIVFASMTLSKTPRPYYRYTPASGVTDYFDRRGQSVKKTLMRTPIDGARLSSGFGRRKHPILGYTKLHRGADFAAPTGTPIMAAGDGMIVSLGRNGHYGKYIQIRHNSTYSTAYAHMSAYRRGLKRGSRVRQGQTIGYVGSTGRSTGPHLHYEVLVNGKQRNPLGLKLPSGEQLRGKDLANFKLIRDEIDRQRNSLQPKPAIAQQ
;
A
#
# COMPACT_ATOMS: atom_id res chain seq x y z
N MET A 1 -16.89 14.34 -2.56
CA MET A 1 -16.54 13.02 -1.97
C MET A 1 -15.93 13.25 -0.59
N PRO A 2 -16.35 12.51 0.45
CA PRO A 2 -15.75 12.62 1.80
C PRO A 2 -14.26 12.27 1.83
N VAL A 3 -13.48 12.96 2.67
CA VAL A 3 -12.01 12.73 2.81
C VAL A 3 -11.71 11.30 3.24
N SER A 4 -12.58 10.71 4.08
CA SER A 4 -12.44 9.31 4.51
C SER A 4 -12.52 8.30 3.37
N VAL A 5 -13.36 8.55 2.35
CA VAL A 5 -13.47 7.70 1.14
C VAL A 5 -12.20 7.83 0.30
N LEU A 6 -11.71 9.06 0.12
CA LEU A 6 -10.46 9.32 -0.61
C LEU A 6 -9.28 8.59 0.04
N ALA A 7 -9.13 8.67 1.35
CA ALA A 7 -8.06 8.00 2.08
C ALA A 7 -8.11 6.46 1.92
N LYS A 8 -9.32 5.87 1.99
CA LYS A 8 -9.52 4.43 1.77
C LYS A 8 -9.21 4.04 0.32
N MET A 9 -9.64 4.84 -0.66
CA MET A 9 -9.35 4.62 -2.07
C MET A 9 -7.84 4.64 -2.34
N ILE A 10 -7.12 5.66 -1.86
CA ILE A 10 -5.66 5.75 -1.97
C ILE A 10 -5.01 4.47 -1.43
N ARG A 11 -5.49 3.98 -0.28
CA ARG A 11 -4.97 2.75 0.32
C ARG A 11 -5.21 1.51 -0.54
N ILE A 12 -6.37 1.38 -1.20
CA ILE A 12 -6.66 0.27 -2.12
C ILE A 12 -5.65 0.25 -3.27
N PHE A 13 -5.36 1.43 -3.85
CA PHE A 13 -4.47 1.54 -5.00
C PHE A 13 -2.97 1.59 -4.64
N SER A 14 -2.59 1.82 -3.38
CA SER A 14 -1.18 1.95 -2.96
C SER A 14 -0.33 0.70 -3.20
N PHE A 15 -0.96 -0.44 -3.45
CA PHE A 15 -0.27 -1.69 -3.80
C PHE A 15 0.16 -1.76 -5.27
N ASP A 16 -0.54 -1.02 -6.15
CA ASP A 16 -0.39 -1.15 -7.60
C ASP A 16 -0.02 0.16 -8.30
N VAL A 17 -0.33 1.29 -7.69
CA VAL A 17 -0.13 2.64 -8.26
C VAL A 17 0.95 3.39 -7.49
N ASP A 18 1.92 3.92 -8.22
CA ASP A 18 2.84 4.96 -7.70
C ASP A 18 2.19 6.33 -7.91
N PHE A 19 1.49 6.82 -6.89
CA PHE A 19 0.77 8.10 -6.95
C PHE A 19 1.65 9.30 -7.30
N GLN A 20 2.96 9.22 -7.11
CA GLN A 20 3.87 10.33 -7.42
C GLN A 20 4.34 10.32 -8.88
N ARG A 21 4.30 9.16 -9.53
CA ARG A 21 4.85 8.98 -10.87
C ARG A 21 3.82 8.62 -11.93
N GLU A 22 2.77 7.88 -11.55
CA GLU A 22 1.79 7.34 -12.49
C GLU A 22 0.56 8.24 -12.63
N VAL A 23 0.19 9.02 -11.58
CA VAL A 23 -1.00 9.88 -11.62
C VAL A 23 -0.70 11.20 -12.33
N ARG A 24 -1.52 11.56 -13.30
CA ARG A 24 -1.37 12.73 -14.16
C ARG A 24 -2.67 13.55 -14.21
N ARG A 25 -2.54 14.80 -14.64
CA ARG A 25 -3.73 15.63 -14.93
C ARG A 25 -4.57 14.96 -16.02
N GLY A 26 -5.88 14.83 -15.79
CA GLY A 26 -6.82 14.16 -16.67
C GLY A 26 -7.07 12.70 -16.34
N ASP A 27 -6.32 12.11 -15.40
CA ASP A 27 -6.68 10.80 -14.85
C ASP A 27 -7.93 10.93 -13.96
N GLY A 28 -8.74 9.88 -13.96
CA GLY A 28 -10.02 9.85 -13.26
C GLY A 28 -10.09 8.74 -12.23
N PHE A 29 -11.07 8.85 -11.35
CA PHE A 29 -11.42 7.76 -10.45
C PHE A 29 -12.93 7.65 -10.30
N GLU A 30 -13.39 6.46 -9.97
CA GLU A 30 -14.77 6.11 -9.70
C GLU A 30 -14.82 5.27 -8.42
N VAL A 31 -15.77 5.57 -7.52
CA VAL A 31 -15.91 4.85 -6.26
C VAL A 31 -17.39 4.61 -5.98
N LEU A 32 -17.75 3.36 -5.72
CA LEU A 32 -19.04 2.98 -5.16
C LEU A 32 -18.83 2.58 -3.69
N TYR A 33 -19.59 3.22 -2.80
CA TYR A 33 -19.50 2.97 -1.37
C TYR A 33 -20.86 3.01 -0.70
N ASN A 34 -20.99 2.28 0.40
CA ASN A 34 -22.19 2.29 1.22
C ASN A 34 -22.13 3.44 2.22
N GLN A 35 -23.17 4.28 2.23
CA GLN A 35 -23.38 5.33 3.22
C GLN A 35 -24.44 4.86 4.20
N ALA A 36 -24.06 4.74 5.47
CA ALA A 36 -25.01 4.50 6.56
C ALA A 36 -25.46 5.83 7.18
N PHE A 37 -26.69 5.84 7.68
CA PHE A 37 -27.25 6.96 8.42
C PHE A 37 -27.65 6.45 9.81
N ASP A 38 -27.51 7.27 10.83
CA ASP A 38 -28.00 6.97 12.16
C ASP A 38 -29.52 7.16 12.26
N VAL A 39 -30.07 6.88 13.43
CA VAL A 39 -31.54 6.99 13.70
C VAL A 39 -32.06 8.43 13.56
N ASN A 40 -31.20 9.43 13.58
CA ASN A 40 -31.55 10.85 13.43
C ASN A 40 -31.30 11.34 11.98
N GLY A 41 -30.93 10.44 11.05
CA GLY A 41 -30.61 10.79 9.67
C GLY A 41 -29.21 11.39 9.47
N ALA A 42 -28.37 11.44 10.49
CA ALA A 42 -26.98 11.91 10.34
C ALA A 42 -26.11 10.83 9.70
N THR A 43 -25.18 11.27 8.85
CA THR A 43 -24.24 10.36 8.15
C THR A 43 -23.27 9.73 9.14
N VAL A 44 -23.23 8.40 9.16
CA VAL A 44 -22.22 7.63 9.91
C VAL A 44 -20.92 7.57 9.07
N PRO A 45 -19.74 7.54 9.70
CA PRO A 45 -18.49 7.39 8.95
C PRO A 45 -18.54 6.20 7.99
N ILE A 46 -18.17 6.42 6.72
CA ILE A 46 -18.22 5.40 5.67
C ILE A 46 -17.34 4.23 6.06
N THR A 47 -17.94 3.05 6.15
CA THR A 47 -17.24 1.85 6.57
C THR A 47 -16.65 1.08 5.40
N GLU A 48 -17.32 1.10 4.24
CA GLU A 48 -17.00 0.18 3.15
C GLU A 48 -17.05 0.85 1.77
N ILE A 49 -15.95 0.66 1.01
CA ILE A 49 -15.94 0.87 -0.44
C ILE A 49 -16.25 -0.49 -1.07
N VAL A 50 -17.30 -0.55 -1.88
CA VAL A 50 -17.74 -1.77 -2.59
C VAL A 50 -16.97 -1.95 -3.89
N PHE A 51 -16.71 -0.83 -4.58
CA PHE A 51 -15.96 -0.77 -5.82
C PHE A 51 -15.12 0.49 -5.88
N ALA A 52 -13.93 0.36 -6.43
CA ALA A 52 -13.07 1.49 -6.77
C ALA A 52 -12.40 1.26 -8.12
N SER A 53 -12.36 2.27 -8.96
CA SER A 53 -11.60 2.26 -10.22
C SER A 53 -10.76 3.51 -10.33
N MET A 54 -9.56 3.36 -10.86
CA MET A 54 -8.66 4.44 -11.20
C MET A 54 -8.32 4.33 -12.69
N THR A 55 -8.55 5.39 -13.46
CA THR A 55 -8.20 5.42 -14.87
C THR A 55 -6.90 6.19 -15.02
N LEU A 56 -5.82 5.48 -15.28
CA LEU A 56 -4.48 6.02 -15.46
C LEU A 56 -4.08 5.94 -16.92
N SER A 57 -3.75 7.09 -17.54
CA SER A 57 -3.38 7.15 -18.96
C SER A 57 -4.40 6.41 -19.84
N LYS A 58 -5.70 6.66 -19.63
CA LYS A 58 -6.85 6.03 -20.31
C LYS A 58 -7.08 4.55 -20.03
N THR A 59 -6.30 3.93 -19.13
CA THR A 59 -6.45 2.52 -18.76
C THR A 59 -7.15 2.40 -17.41
N PRO A 60 -8.39 1.87 -17.33
CA PRO A 60 -9.09 1.66 -16.07
C PRO A 60 -8.51 0.47 -15.32
N ARG A 61 -8.39 0.63 -14.00
CA ARG A 61 -7.99 -0.41 -13.05
C ARG A 61 -9.12 -0.60 -12.04
N PRO A 62 -10.16 -1.41 -12.35
CA PRO A 62 -11.29 -1.66 -11.47
C PRO A 62 -10.96 -2.71 -10.42
N TYR A 63 -11.35 -2.45 -9.16
CA TYR A 63 -11.23 -3.35 -8.03
C TYR A 63 -12.57 -3.49 -7.30
N TYR A 64 -12.91 -4.72 -6.98
CA TYR A 64 -14.18 -5.13 -6.38
C TYR A 64 -13.92 -5.72 -5.00
N ARG A 65 -14.68 -5.29 -4.00
CA ARG A 65 -14.62 -5.84 -2.66
C ARG A 65 -15.26 -7.23 -2.64
N TYR A 66 -14.56 -8.19 -2.05
CA TYR A 66 -15.05 -9.54 -1.89
C TYR A 66 -14.50 -10.20 -0.63
N THR A 67 -15.30 -11.10 -0.01
CA THR A 67 -14.90 -11.90 1.14
C THR A 67 -14.92 -13.37 0.72
N PRO A 68 -13.76 -13.99 0.46
CA PRO A 68 -13.66 -15.41 0.16
C PRO A 68 -14.07 -16.30 1.35
N ALA A 69 -14.15 -17.61 1.14
CA ALA A 69 -14.41 -18.60 2.19
C ALA A 69 -13.37 -18.56 3.33
N SER A 70 -12.18 -18.04 3.09
CA SER A 70 -11.17 -17.77 4.12
C SER A 70 -11.59 -16.71 5.17
N GLY A 71 -12.67 -15.97 4.91
CA GLY A 71 -13.20 -14.91 5.78
C GLY A 71 -12.42 -13.60 5.74
N VAL A 72 -11.37 -13.50 4.93
CA VAL A 72 -10.56 -12.27 4.82
C VAL A 72 -11.05 -11.42 3.66
N THR A 73 -11.74 -10.32 3.97
CA THR A 73 -12.20 -9.37 2.96
C THR A 73 -11.01 -8.65 2.31
N ASP A 74 -11.03 -8.57 0.97
CA ASP A 74 -10.02 -7.88 0.18
C ASP A 74 -10.62 -7.29 -1.10
N TYR A 75 -9.79 -6.63 -1.90
CA TYR A 75 -10.14 -6.11 -3.22
C TYR A 75 -9.49 -6.95 -4.31
N PHE A 76 -10.27 -7.26 -5.34
CA PHE A 76 -9.87 -8.12 -6.44
C PHE A 76 -10.11 -7.45 -7.79
N ASP A 77 -9.22 -7.69 -8.74
CA ASP A 77 -9.42 -7.27 -10.12
C ASP A 77 -10.55 -8.08 -10.79
N ARG A 78 -10.89 -7.74 -12.05
CA ARG A 78 -11.94 -8.46 -12.83
C ARG A 78 -11.70 -9.97 -12.95
N ARG A 79 -10.47 -10.43 -12.79
CA ARG A 79 -10.07 -11.85 -12.91
C ARG A 79 -10.06 -12.58 -11.57
N GLY A 80 -10.38 -11.88 -10.48
CA GLY A 80 -10.30 -12.42 -9.13
C GLY A 80 -8.89 -12.50 -8.58
N GLN A 81 -7.96 -11.67 -9.10
CA GLN A 81 -6.62 -11.51 -8.55
C GLN A 81 -6.67 -10.42 -7.48
N SER A 82 -6.23 -10.74 -6.25
CA SER A 82 -6.12 -9.74 -5.18
C SER A 82 -5.22 -8.58 -5.59
N VAL A 83 -5.65 -7.37 -5.27
CA VAL A 83 -4.86 -6.14 -5.45
C VAL A 83 -3.69 -6.08 -4.48
N LYS A 84 -3.82 -6.69 -3.30
CA LYS A 84 -2.70 -6.80 -2.37
C LYS A 84 -1.57 -7.58 -3.00
N LYS A 85 -0.41 -6.99 -3.01
CA LYS A 85 0.84 -7.66 -3.35
C LYS A 85 1.47 -8.21 -2.08
N THR A 86 2.32 -9.19 -2.22
CA THR A 86 3.06 -9.75 -1.08
C THR A 86 3.73 -8.67 -0.23
N LEU A 87 4.14 -7.56 -0.87
CA LEU A 87 4.76 -6.42 -0.20
C LEU A 87 4.27 -5.09 -0.81
N MET A 88 4.11 -4.07 0.04
CA MET A 88 3.93 -2.69 -0.38
C MET A 88 5.25 -2.14 -0.95
N ARG A 89 5.17 -1.39 -2.05
CA ARG A 89 6.32 -0.67 -2.60
C ARG A 89 6.73 0.52 -1.75
N THR A 90 5.73 1.20 -1.16
CA THR A 90 5.90 2.40 -0.35
C THR A 90 5.20 2.19 1.00
N PRO A 91 5.91 1.76 2.06
CA PRO A 91 5.32 1.47 3.37
C PRO A 91 5.19 2.74 4.24
N ILE A 92 4.87 3.87 3.63
CA ILE A 92 4.71 5.17 4.26
C ILE A 92 3.81 6.05 3.40
N ASP A 93 2.79 6.68 4.01
CA ASP A 93 1.87 7.54 3.29
C ASP A 93 2.43 8.97 3.15
N GLY A 94 2.13 9.63 2.03
CA GLY A 94 2.48 11.03 1.79
C GLY A 94 3.97 11.34 1.67
N ALA A 95 4.85 10.34 1.66
CA ALA A 95 6.30 10.55 1.59
C ALA A 95 6.79 10.70 0.15
N ARG A 96 7.77 11.57 -0.05
CA ARG A 96 8.43 11.76 -1.34
C ARG A 96 9.66 10.84 -1.46
N LEU A 97 9.77 10.10 -2.56
CA LEU A 97 11.00 9.36 -2.86
C LEU A 97 12.17 10.35 -3.05
N SER A 98 13.11 10.33 -2.12
CA SER A 98 14.28 11.20 -2.13
C SER A 98 15.51 10.54 -2.73
N SER A 99 15.63 9.20 -2.65
CA SER A 99 16.72 8.45 -3.29
C SER A 99 16.31 7.01 -3.60
N GLY A 100 16.61 6.56 -4.81
CA GLY A 100 16.38 5.18 -5.24
C GLY A 100 17.52 4.23 -4.90
N PHE A 101 17.30 2.94 -5.18
CA PHE A 101 18.28 1.87 -5.11
C PHE A 101 19.35 2.04 -6.23
N GLY A 102 20.61 1.78 -5.91
CA GLY A 102 21.68 1.75 -6.91
C GLY A 102 22.97 2.44 -6.48
N ARG A 103 23.96 2.46 -7.36
CA ARG A 103 25.22 3.16 -7.11
C ARG A 103 25.00 4.67 -7.17
N ARG A 104 25.40 5.38 -6.12
CA ARG A 104 25.37 6.84 -6.04
C ARG A 104 26.52 7.39 -5.19
N LYS A 105 26.88 8.66 -5.40
CA LYS A 105 27.79 9.35 -4.49
C LYS A 105 27.13 9.42 -3.10
N HIS A 106 27.84 8.90 -2.10
CA HIS A 106 27.30 8.86 -0.74
C HIS A 106 27.28 10.28 -0.15
N PRO A 107 26.13 10.79 0.35
CA PRO A 107 25.98 12.20 0.74
C PRO A 107 26.91 12.61 1.90
N ILE A 108 27.30 11.67 2.77
CA ILE A 108 28.18 11.93 3.91
C ILE A 108 29.63 11.49 3.62
N LEU A 109 29.83 10.35 2.93
CA LEU A 109 31.14 9.76 2.74
C LEU A 109 31.87 10.24 1.48
N GLY A 110 31.15 10.89 0.55
CA GLY A 110 31.71 11.50 -0.65
C GLY A 110 32.11 10.54 -1.78
N TYR A 111 32.29 9.25 -1.53
CA TYR A 111 32.61 8.25 -2.56
C TYR A 111 31.38 7.51 -3.07
N THR A 112 31.53 6.87 -4.25
CA THR A 112 30.43 6.09 -4.83
C THR A 112 30.19 4.81 -4.04
N LYS A 113 28.96 4.66 -3.53
CA LYS A 113 28.52 3.50 -2.77
C LYS A 113 27.17 2.98 -3.27
N LEU A 114 26.98 1.67 -3.16
CA LEU A 114 25.69 1.05 -3.43
C LEU A 114 24.68 1.44 -2.35
N HIS A 115 23.62 2.15 -2.74
CA HIS A 115 22.44 2.36 -1.91
C HIS A 115 21.55 1.12 -1.99
N ARG A 116 21.39 0.42 -0.88
CA ARG A 116 20.77 -0.92 -0.81
C ARG A 116 19.26 -0.89 -0.63
N GLY A 117 18.64 0.30 -0.65
CA GLY A 117 17.22 0.50 -0.42
C GLY A 117 16.65 1.67 -1.20
N ALA A 118 15.51 2.15 -0.78
CA ALA A 118 14.89 3.39 -1.22
C ALA A 118 14.69 4.30 -0.01
N ASP A 119 14.98 5.58 -0.19
CA ASP A 119 14.80 6.60 0.86
C ASP A 119 13.54 7.41 0.57
N PHE A 120 12.65 7.46 1.54
CA PHE A 120 11.39 8.22 1.49
C PHE A 120 11.44 9.37 2.50
N ALA A 121 11.58 10.59 2.02
CA ALA A 121 11.58 11.80 2.85
C ALA A 121 10.15 12.09 3.35
N ALA A 122 10.04 12.25 4.67
CA ALA A 122 8.80 12.61 5.36
C ALA A 122 9.13 13.26 6.71
N PRO A 123 8.24 14.07 7.29
CA PRO A 123 8.43 14.66 8.61
C PRO A 123 8.70 13.60 9.70
N THR A 124 9.52 13.97 10.69
CA THR A 124 9.71 13.13 11.89
C THR A 124 8.36 12.83 12.55
N GLY A 125 8.15 11.58 12.94
CA GLY A 125 6.90 11.13 13.54
C GLY A 125 5.87 10.60 12.53
N THR A 126 6.09 10.71 11.21
CA THR A 126 5.22 10.10 10.21
C THR A 126 5.18 8.58 10.41
N PRO A 127 3.98 7.93 10.44
CA PRO A 127 3.86 6.50 10.65
C PRO A 127 4.55 5.69 9.53
N ILE A 128 5.31 4.67 9.92
CA ILE A 128 5.90 3.67 9.03
C ILE A 128 5.10 2.38 9.18
N MET A 129 4.71 1.79 8.06
CA MET A 129 3.89 0.57 8.02
C MET A 129 4.71 -0.67 7.69
N ALA A 130 4.28 -1.83 8.17
CA ALA A 130 4.79 -3.12 7.70
C ALA A 130 4.41 -3.30 6.23
N ALA A 131 5.38 -3.53 5.36
CA ALA A 131 5.15 -3.69 3.92
C ALA A 131 4.38 -4.98 3.57
N GLY A 132 4.32 -5.95 4.46
CA GLY A 132 3.60 -7.21 4.30
C GLY A 132 3.31 -7.86 5.64
N ASP A 133 2.44 -8.86 5.66
CA ASP A 133 2.25 -9.73 6.80
C ASP A 133 3.57 -10.44 7.13
N GLY A 134 3.87 -10.63 8.42
CA GLY A 134 5.12 -11.27 8.78
C GLY A 134 5.43 -11.25 10.26
N MET A 135 6.67 -11.60 10.57
CA MET A 135 7.20 -11.64 11.94
C MET A 135 8.44 -10.76 12.05
N ILE A 136 8.50 -9.94 13.10
CA ILE A 136 9.68 -9.13 13.41
C ILE A 136 10.83 -10.06 13.82
N VAL A 137 11.89 -10.08 13.01
CA VAL A 137 13.09 -10.89 13.29
C VAL A 137 14.22 -10.09 13.90
N SER A 138 14.18 -8.75 13.74
CA SER A 138 15.11 -7.82 14.40
C SER A 138 14.37 -6.53 14.77
N LEU A 139 14.62 -6.03 15.97
CA LEU A 139 14.14 -4.75 16.46
C LEU A 139 15.17 -4.20 17.46
N GLY A 140 15.70 -3.01 17.18
CA GLY A 140 16.72 -2.39 18.02
C GLY A 140 17.59 -1.40 17.24
N ARG A 141 18.66 -0.91 17.86
CA ARG A 141 19.68 -0.12 17.16
C ARG A 141 20.59 -1.06 16.34
N ASN A 142 20.86 -0.67 15.10
CA ASN A 142 21.70 -1.42 14.18
C ASN A 142 22.73 -0.48 13.51
N GLY A 143 23.83 -0.21 14.18
CA GLY A 143 24.94 0.58 13.64
C GLY A 143 24.48 1.88 12.96
N HIS A 144 24.89 2.07 11.71
CA HIS A 144 24.55 3.25 10.92
C HIS A 144 23.08 3.34 10.49
N TYR A 145 22.32 2.26 10.56
CA TYR A 145 20.86 2.29 10.34
C TYR A 145 20.09 2.97 11.47
N GLY A 146 20.72 3.19 12.63
CA GLY A 146 20.04 3.76 13.80
C GLY A 146 18.99 2.83 14.37
N LYS A 147 17.81 3.33 14.70
CA LYS A 147 16.66 2.50 15.10
C LYS A 147 16.11 1.78 13.89
N TYR A 148 16.02 0.46 14.02
CA TYR A 148 15.86 -0.48 12.91
C TYR A 148 14.84 -1.56 13.24
N ILE A 149 14.03 -1.93 12.25
CA ILE A 149 13.17 -3.13 12.29
C ILE A 149 13.45 -3.95 11.03
N GLN A 150 13.49 -5.29 11.19
CA GLN A 150 13.44 -6.23 10.06
C GLN A 150 12.28 -7.19 10.25
N ILE A 151 11.47 -7.35 9.19
CA ILE A 151 10.33 -8.25 9.14
C ILE A 151 10.61 -9.35 8.15
N ARG A 152 10.43 -10.60 8.55
CA ARG A 152 10.41 -11.76 7.65
C ARG A 152 8.96 -12.07 7.28
N HIS A 153 8.66 -12.02 5.99
CA HIS A 153 7.33 -12.26 5.45
C HIS A 153 7.11 -13.74 5.13
N ASN A 154 8.10 -14.38 4.52
CA ASN A 154 8.11 -15.81 4.22
C ASN A 154 9.57 -16.31 4.07
N SER A 155 9.77 -17.48 3.46
CA SER A 155 11.11 -18.04 3.21
C SER A 155 11.95 -17.21 2.22
N THR A 156 11.30 -16.45 1.34
CA THR A 156 11.95 -15.70 0.25
C THR A 156 12.11 -14.22 0.57
N TYR A 157 11.09 -13.59 1.20
CA TYR A 157 11.01 -12.14 1.33
C TYR A 157 11.17 -11.68 2.77
N SER A 158 12.01 -10.65 2.94
CA SER A 158 12.10 -9.85 4.16
C SER A 158 12.13 -8.37 3.79
N THR A 159 11.74 -7.51 4.74
CA THR A 159 11.86 -6.05 4.60
C THR A 159 12.58 -5.46 5.80
N ALA A 160 13.27 -4.34 5.56
CA ALA A 160 13.97 -3.61 6.61
C ALA A 160 13.63 -2.12 6.57
N TYR A 161 13.59 -1.53 7.76
CA TYR A 161 13.16 -0.16 8.00
C TYR A 161 14.15 0.50 8.96
N ALA A 162 14.73 1.61 8.55
CA ALA A 162 15.80 2.26 9.30
C ALA A 162 15.54 3.76 9.56
N HIS A 163 16.43 4.37 10.33
CA HIS A 163 16.45 5.77 10.74
C HIS A 163 15.22 6.22 11.55
N MET A 164 14.50 5.27 12.16
CA MET A 164 13.28 5.55 12.93
C MET A 164 13.55 6.49 14.12
N SER A 165 12.55 7.31 14.49
CA SER A 165 12.55 8.08 15.76
C SER A 165 12.07 7.22 16.92
N ALA A 166 11.08 6.36 16.70
CA ALA A 166 10.51 5.46 17.71
C ALA A 166 9.93 4.19 17.06
N TYR A 167 9.83 3.12 17.85
CA TYR A 167 9.04 1.94 17.51
C TYR A 167 7.61 2.12 18.01
N ARG A 168 6.63 1.48 17.36
CA ARG A 168 5.29 1.37 17.91
C ARG A 168 5.33 0.62 19.22
N ARG A 169 4.64 1.13 20.25
CA ARG A 169 4.55 0.50 21.59
C ARG A 169 4.01 -0.93 21.49
N GLY A 170 4.57 -1.84 22.27
CA GLY A 170 4.17 -3.25 22.34
C GLY A 170 4.83 -4.17 21.31
N LEU A 171 5.59 -3.65 20.34
CA LEU A 171 6.33 -4.48 19.40
C LEU A 171 7.65 -4.97 19.99
N LYS A 172 7.97 -6.24 19.74
CA LYS A 172 9.24 -6.90 20.11
C LYS A 172 9.66 -7.90 19.03
N ARG A 173 10.89 -8.37 19.07
CA ARG A 173 11.32 -9.51 18.26
C ARG A 173 10.37 -10.69 18.50
N GLY A 174 9.91 -11.35 17.42
CA GLY A 174 8.90 -12.40 17.45
C GLY A 174 7.47 -11.90 17.31
N SER A 175 7.19 -10.58 17.40
CA SER A 175 5.83 -10.05 17.16
C SER A 175 5.39 -10.31 15.73
N ARG A 176 4.16 -10.79 15.56
CA ARG A 176 3.49 -10.86 14.26
C ARG A 176 2.93 -9.48 13.92
N VAL A 177 3.04 -9.09 12.66
CA VAL A 177 2.51 -7.84 12.12
C VAL A 177 1.72 -8.11 10.85
N ARG A 178 0.71 -7.28 10.59
CA ARG A 178 -0.09 -7.32 9.36
C ARG A 178 0.39 -6.24 8.39
N GLN A 179 0.22 -6.47 7.11
CA GLN A 179 0.47 -5.46 6.08
C GLN A 179 -0.32 -4.18 6.36
N GLY A 180 0.34 -3.02 6.24
CA GLY A 180 -0.24 -1.73 6.58
C GLY A 180 -0.33 -1.42 8.08
N GLN A 181 0.08 -2.32 8.97
CA GLN A 181 0.16 -2.04 10.39
C GLN A 181 1.32 -1.09 10.68
N THR A 182 1.07 -0.01 11.43
CA THR A 182 2.15 0.88 11.89
C THR A 182 3.12 0.10 12.78
N ILE A 183 4.42 0.18 12.46
CA ILE A 183 5.51 -0.49 13.18
C ILE A 183 6.46 0.48 13.88
N GLY A 184 6.44 1.75 13.48
CA GLY A 184 7.27 2.81 14.05
C GLY A 184 7.06 4.12 13.32
N TYR A 185 7.97 5.06 13.53
CA TYR A 185 7.82 6.43 13.09
C TYR A 185 9.11 6.94 12.46
N VAL A 186 8.98 7.77 11.43
CA VAL A 186 10.12 8.42 10.75
C VAL A 186 10.97 9.21 11.73
N GLY A 187 12.26 9.16 11.52
CA GLY A 187 13.26 9.93 12.25
C GLY A 187 14.51 10.17 11.43
N SER A 188 15.60 10.44 12.13
CA SER A 188 16.93 10.68 11.55
C SER A 188 18.03 10.04 12.43
N THR A 189 17.74 8.87 13.02
CA THR A 189 18.69 8.18 13.89
C THR A 189 19.75 7.42 13.08
N GLY A 190 20.95 7.26 13.63
CA GLY A 190 22.07 6.65 12.93
C GLY A 190 22.74 7.61 11.95
N ARG A 191 23.24 7.10 10.81
CA ARG A 191 23.89 7.92 9.77
C ARG A 191 22.87 8.42 8.77
N SER A 192 22.26 9.55 9.05
CA SER A 192 21.22 10.19 8.27
C SER A 192 21.51 11.69 8.13
N THR A 193 21.14 12.28 7.02
CA THR A 193 21.27 13.73 6.74
C THR A 193 20.00 14.52 7.04
N GLY A 194 18.91 13.86 7.35
CA GLY A 194 17.62 14.46 7.65
C GLY A 194 16.50 13.42 7.79
N PRO A 195 15.30 13.82 8.19
CA PRO A 195 14.21 12.89 8.44
C PRO A 195 13.78 12.14 7.17
N HIS A 196 13.90 10.81 7.20
CA HIS A 196 13.44 9.90 6.13
C HIS A 196 13.29 8.47 6.63
N LEU A 197 12.53 7.68 5.90
CA LEU A 197 12.54 6.22 6.00
C LEU A 197 13.55 5.68 5.00
N HIS A 198 14.54 4.91 5.46
CA HIS A 198 15.31 4.02 4.59
C HIS A 198 14.63 2.64 4.58
N TYR A 199 14.19 2.21 3.40
CA TYR A 199 13.41 0.98 3.19
C TYR A 199 14.17 0.00 2.28
N GLU A 200 14.36 -1.24 2.74
CA GLU A 200 14.98 -2.30 1.96
C GLU A 200 14.01 -3.47 1.75
N VAL A 201 14.08 -4.08 0.57
CA VAL A 201 13.48 -5.40 0.30
C VAL A 201 14.61 -6.40 0.06
N LEU A 202 14.55 -7.51 0.81
CA LEU A 202 15.49 -8.61 0.69
C LEU A 202 14.78 -9.82 0.06
N VAL A 203 15.41 -10.37 -0.97
CA VAL A 203 14.98 -11.61 -1.63
C VAL A 203 16.09 -12.65 -1.40
N ASN A 204 15.76 -13.74 -0.72
CA ASN A 204 16.74 -14.76 -0.30
C ASN A 204 17.96 -14.13 0.41
N GLY A 205 17.71 -13.19 1.33
CA GLY A 205 18.72 -12.48 2.11
C GLY A 205 19.51 -11.41 1.37
N LYS A 206 19.30 -11.19 0.06
CA LYS A 206 20.00 -10.18 -0.74
C LYS A 206 19.10 -8.99 -1.06
N GLN A 207 19.58 -7.77 -0.82
CA GLN A 207 18.84 -6.54 -1.13
C GLN A 207 18.54 -6.43 -2.63
N ARG A 208 17.31 -6.05 -2.96
CA ARG A 208 16.84 -5.79 -4.31
C ARG A 208 16.19 -4.41 -4.38
N ASN A 209 16.08 -3.86 -5.58
CA ASN A 209 15.43 -2.58 -5.79
C ASN A 209 13.94 -2.65 -5.41
N PRO A 210 13.48 -1.99 -4.32
CA PRO A 210 12.10 -2.08 -3.87
C PRO A 210 11.09 -1.61 -4.93
N LEU A 211 11.48 -0.63 -5.74
CA LEU A 211 10.61 0.01 -6.73
C LEU A 211 10.53 -0.75 -8.06
N GLY A 212 11.58 -1.52 -8.39
CA GLY A 212 11.67 -2.30 -9.64
C GLY A 212 11.30 -3.78 -9.48
N LEU A 213 11.04 -4.24 -8.26
CA LEU A 213 10.77 -5.64 -8.01
C LEU A 213 9.35 -6.02 -8.47
N LYS A 214 9.26 -7.02 -9.34
CA LYS A 214 7.99 -7.68 -9.67
C LYS A 214 7.62 -8.60 -8.52
N LEU A 215 6.80 -8.09 -7.61
CA LEU A 215 6.31 -8.86 -6.47
C LEU A 215 5.17 -9.78 -6.92
N PRO A 216 5.10 -11.01 -6.39
CA PRO A 216 3.94 -11.86 -6.61
C PRO A 216 2.67 -11.13 -6.18
N SER A 217 1.64 -11.25 -6.97
CA SER A 217 0.30 -10.80 -6.59
C SER A 217 -0.19 -11.62 -5.39
N GLY A 218 -1.12 -11.06 -4.62
CA GLY A 218 -1.76 -11.76 -3.53
C GLY A 218 -2.59 -12.96 -3.99
N GLU A 219 -3.60 -13.30 -3.22
CA GLU A 219 -4.49 -14.43 -3.50
C GLU A 219 -5.15 -14.33 -4.88
N GLN A 220 -5.16 -15.44 -5.61
CA GLN A 220 -5.96 -15.62 -6.81
C GLN A 220 -7.18 -16.47 -6.44
N LEU A 221 -8.37 -15.94 -6.57
CA LEU A 221 -9.61 -16.68 -6.35
C LEU A 221 -9.73 -17.85 -7.32
N ARG A 222 -10.20 -18.99 -6.82
CA ARG A 222 -10.36 -20.22 -7.61
C ARG A 222 -11.67 -20.94 -7.25
N GLY A 223 -12.10 -21.87 -8.09
CA GLY A 223 -13.26 -22.73 -7.82
C GLY A 223 -14.51 -21.94 -7.44
N LYS A 224 -15.14 -22.33 -6.33
CA LYS A 224 -16.38 -21.70 -5.83
C LYS A 224 -16.22 -20.22 -5.50
N ASP A 225 -15.09 -19.81 -4.90
CA ASP A 225 -14.84 -18.41 -4.58
C ASP A 225 -14.77 -17.54 -5.84
N LEU A 226 -14.13 -18.02 -6.92
CA LEU A 226 -14.10 -17.29 -8.18
C LEU A 226 -15.49 -17.20 -8.83
N ALA A 227 -16.30 -18.27 -8.76
CA ALA A 227 -17.65 -18.28 -9.28
C ALA A 227 -18.55 -17.28 -8.53
N ASN A 228 -18.54 -17.31 -7.21
CA ASN A 228 -19.28 -16.37 -6.36
C ASN A 228 -18.81 -14.92 -6.55
N PHE A 229 -17.51 -14.71 -6.63
CA PHE A 229 -16.93 -13.39 -6.92
C PHE A 229 -17.46 -12.82 -8.23
N LYS A 230 -17.52 -13.61 -9.31
CA LYS A 230 -18.05 -13.15 -10.60
C LYS A 230 -19.50 -12.69 -10.49
N LEU A 231 -20.36 -13.42 -9.77
CA LEU A 231 -21.75 -13.00 -9.54
C LEU A 231 -21.84 -11.65 -8.80
N ILE A 232 -21.05 -11.51 -7.71
CA ILE A 232 -21.01 -10.25 -6.94
C ILE A 232 -20.44 -9.10 -7.78
N ARG A 233 -19.38 -9.33 -8.54
CA ARG A 233 -18.80 -8.35 -9.46
C ARG A 233 -19.84 -7.86 -10.47
N ASP A 234 -20.57 -8.78 -11.10
CA ASP A 234 -21.55 -8.45 -12.12
C ASP A 234 -22.76 -7.70 -11.52
N GLU A 235 -23.12 -7.98 -10.27
CA GLU A 235 -24.11 -7.20 -9.53
C GLU A 235 -23.62 -5.78 -9.23
N ILE A 236 -22.38 -5.64 -8.76
CA ILE A 236 -21.76 -4.33 -8.54
C ILE A 236 -21.70 -3.52 -9.84
N ASP A 237 -21.34 -4.15 -10.97
CA ASP A 237 -21.31 -3.48 -12.27
C ASP A 237 -22.71 -3.03 -12.70
N ARG A 238 -23.78 -3.81 -12.46
CA ARG A 238 -25.18 -3.41 -12.72
C ARG A 238 -25.57 -2.19 -11.87
N GLN A 239 -25.32 -2.22 -10.57
CA GLN A 239 -25.62 -1.10 -9.68
C GLN A 239 -24.88 0.17 -10.11
N ARG A 240 -23.59 0.05 -10.43
CA ARG A 240 -22.77 1.16 -10.89
C ARG A 240 -23.33 1.78 -12.17
N ASN A 241 -23.72 0.95 -13.15
CA ASN A 241 -24.29 1.42 -14.42
C ASN A 241 -25.64 2.09 -14.24
N SER A 242 -26.46 1.66 -13.27
CA SER A 242 -27.74 2.30 -12.97
C SER A 242 -27.61 3.69 -12.34
N LEU A 243 -26.48 3.95 -11.65
CA LEU A 243 -26.18 5.24 -11.00
C LEU A 243 -25.50 6.25 -11.94
N GLN A 244 -25.01 5.81 -13.11
CA GLN A 244 -24.44 6.75 -14.08
C GLN A 244 -25.55 7.58 -14.73
N PRO A 245 -25.37 8.91 -14.88
CA PRO A 245 -26.32 9.71 -15.63
C PRO A 245 -26.43 9.15 -17.05
N LYS A 246 -27.65 8.85 -17.49
CA LYS A 246 -27.90 8.51 -18.89
C LYS A 246 -27.40 9.67 -19.73
N PRO A 247 -26.66 9.42 -20.84
CA PRO A 247 -26.27 10.49 -21.74
C PRO A 247 -27.54 11.20 -22.18
N ALA A 248 -27.61 12.53 -22.07
CA ALA A 248 -28.70 13.31 -22.58
C ALA A 248 -28.80 13.02 -24.10
N ILE A 249 -29.90 12.42 -24.52
CA ILE A 249 -30.19 12.27 -25.93
C ILE A 249 -30.37 13.69 -26.47
N ALA A 250 -29.41 14.17 -27.26
CA ALA A 250 -29.57 15.43 -27.99
C ALA A 250 -30.76 15.21 -28.92
N GLN A 251 -31.89 15.85 -28.61
CA GLN A 251 -32.98 15.97 -29.54
C GLN A 251 -32.47 16.87 -30.68
N GLN A 252 -32.36 16.29 -31.87
CA GLN A 252 -32.14 17.02 -33.12
C GLN A 252 -33.41 17.75 -33.53
#